data_b27c96f1e1db1a2952468f5d3f1b3f72
#
_entry.id   b27c96f1e1db1a2952468f5d3f1b3f72
#
_cell.length_a   1.000
_cell.length_b   1.000
_cell.length_c   1.000
_cell.angle_alpha   90.00
_cell.angle_beta   90.00
_cell.angle_gamma   90.00
#
_symmetry.space_group_name_H-M   'P 1'
#
loop_
_entity.id
_entity.type
_entity.pdbx_description
1 polymer ?
#
loop_
_entity_poly.entity_id
_entity_poly.type
_entity_poly.pdbx_seq_one_letter_code
_entity_poly.pdbx_strand_id
1 'polypeptide(L)'
;MVGKERALGICEAAISASDADAAEAVLIFEADSLTRFANSEIHQSSTVDNVTILIRAVLGTREGWATANQITHDALLDAARRAVETARVQPETPDFPGLAGPAEYEEADGFDETTAAYTPMQRAHAVSDIIRQADAHELNASGSLRTRTMEVAVANSRGVRAWGRGTDASLVTVVMTGFESSAGSGYAEAASRRVGDLDFEALGARAVQKCMATRNPQDVEPGEYEVVLEPSAVATAMQELAYMGINGMSFIEGRSYASGRLGTRVTSEAVTIVDDWRDPGTSPLPFDFEGVPRQRVPLIERGVAVGMVYDMAAAAKASTQSTGHAVPGGDMRGGFPLHLAMSPGDSTIPEMIAGIERGIYVTRFNYANPVHPMKTIFTGMTKDGTFLIEDGKITRPLRNLRFTDSILDGLFAKVTAISRQTELSPTGISMAIYRAPAVRARLRFTGSTV
;
A
#
# COMPACT_ATOMS: atom_id res chain seq x y z
N MET A 1 6.81 0.39 22.67
CA MET A 1 5.47 -0.26 22.68
C MET A 1 4.79 -0.05 24.01
N VAL A 2 3.45 -0.01 23.99
CA VAL A 2 2.61 0.21 25.18
C VAL A 2 2.36 -1.12 25.92
N GLY A 3 2.12 -2.20 25.19
CA GLY A 3 1.78 -3.55 25.69
C GLY A 3 0.27 -3.77 25.83
N LYS A 4 -0.18 -5.00 25.58
CA LYS A 4 -1.59 -5.39 25.43
C LYS A 4 -2.51 -4.85 26.53
N GLU A 5 -2.23 -5.22 27.78
CA GLU A 5 -3.12 -4.88 28.89
C GLU A 5 -3.17 -3.37 29.15
N ARG A 6 -2.03 -2.69 29.00
CA ARG A 6 -1.97 -1.24 29.14
C ARG A 6 -2.66 -0.51 28.01
N ALA A 7 -2.48 -0.94 26.76
CA ALA A 7 -3.11 -0.34 25.61
C ALA A 7 -4.65 -0.47 25.67
N LEU A 8 -5.15 -1.66 25.98
CA LEU A 8 -6.57 -1.90 26.20
C LEU A 8 -7.11 -1.08 27.38
N GLY A 9 -6.38 -1.04 28.51
CA GLY A 9 -6.78 -0.22 29.67
C GLY A 9 -6.87 1.29 29.37
N ILE A 10 -5.99 1.81 28.49
CA ILE A 10 -6.08 3.20 28.04
C ILE A 10 -7.34 3.42 27.19
N CYS A 11 -7.65 2.53 26.26
CA CYS A 11 -8.89 2.60 25.47
C CYS A 11 -10.13 2.54 26.37
N GLU A 12 -10.16 1.67 27.35
CA GLU A 12 -11.27 1.54 28.32
C GLU A 12 -11.41 2.78 29.20
N ALA A 13 -10.30 3.39 29.62
CA ALA A 13 -10.32 4.65 30.35
C ALA A 13 -10.89 5.80 29.49
N ALA A 14 -10.53 5.86 28.22
CA ALA A 14 -11.08 6.85 27.28
C ALA A 14 -12.58 6.67 27.06
N ILE A 15 -13.06 5.44 26.94
CA ILE A 15 -14.49 5.11 26.82
C ILE A 15 -15.24 5.51 28.09
N SER A 16 -14.68 5.17 29.27
CA SER A 16 -15.30 5.49 30.58
C SER A 16 -15.35 6.98 30.87
N ALA A 17 -14.49 7.77 30.24
CA ALA A 17 -14.48 9.23 30.33
C ALA A 17 -15.52 9.91 29.42
N SER A 18 -16.23 9.15 28.60
CA SER A 18 -17.21 9.69 27.63
C SER A 18 -18.62 9.64 28.20
N ASP A 19 -19.35 10.79 28.12
CA ASP A 19 -20.78 10.89 28.44
C ASP A 19 -21.70 10.56 27.24
N ALA A 20 -21.20 9.78 26.27
CA ALA A 20 -21.95 9.38 25.09
C ALA A 20 -22.84 8.14 25.38
N ASP A 21 -23.88 7.92 24.55
CA ASP A 21 -24.70 6.69 24.61
C ASP A 21 -23.87 5.43 24.30
N ALA A 22 -22.89 5.58 23.41
CA ALA A 22 -21.87 4.56 23.14
C ALA A 22 -20.54 5.24 22.74
N ALA A 23 -19.42 4.57 23.03
CA ALA A 23 -18.09 5.06 22.71
C ALA A 23 -17.15 3.94 22.24
N GLU A 24 -16.20 4.30 21.41
CA GLU A 24 -15.13 3.47 20.90
C GLU A 24 -13.82 4.23 21.02
N ALA A 25 -12.76 3.51 21.34
CA ALA A 25 -11.40 4.06 21.38
C ALA A 25 -10.44 3.16 20.62
N VAL A 26 -9.61 3.78 19.79
CA VAL A 26 -8.53 3.14 19.05
C VAL A 26 -7.21 3.76 19.47
N LEU A 27 -6.32 2.95 20.02
CA LEU A 27 -4.94 3.34 20.29
C LEU A 27 -4.05 2.82 19.16
N ILE A 28 -3.26 3.69 18.56
CA ILE A 28 -2.22 3.36 17.61
C ILE A 28 -0.90 3.85 18.19
N PHE A 29 0.04 2.94 18.43
CA PHE A 29 1.42 3.26 18.70
C PHE A 29 2.26 2.91 17.47
N GLU A 30 3.14 3.82 17.08
CA GLU A 30 4.12 3.62 16.02
C GLU A 30 5.50 4.06 16.50
N ALA A 31 6.49 3.17 16.37
CA ALA A 31 7.90 3.52 16.42
C ALA A 31 8.44 3.46 14.98
N ASP A 32 8.66 4.62 14.40
CA ASP A 32 9.11 4.78 13.00
C ASP A 32 10.57 5.19 12.97
N SER A 33 11.40 4.33 12.43
CA SER A 33 12.85 4.51 12.32
C SER A 33 13.27 4.61 10.87
N LEU A 34 13.88 5.72 10.50
CA LEU A 34 14.22 6.06 9.13
C LEU A 34 15.69 6.44 9.02
N THR A 35 16.40 5.88 8.04
CA THR A 35 17.71 6.36 7.59
C THR A 35 17.59 6.75 6.12
N ARG A 36 17.85 8.04 5.81
CA ARG A 36 17.82 8.60 4.45
C ARG A 36 19.22 8.93 3.99
N PHE A 37 19.43 8.70 2.72
CA PHE A 37 20.68 9.03 2.04
C PHE A 37 20.40 9.71 0.71
N ALA A 38 21.29 10.62 0.32
CA ALA A 38 21.28 11.29 -0.99
C ALA A 38 22.71 11.66 -1.35
N ASN A 39 23.01 11.69 -2.63
CA ASN A 39 24.36 11.96 -3.13
C ASN A 39 25.42 11.04 -2.50
N SER A 40 25.08 9.76 -2.32
CA SER A 40 25.95 8.75 -1.69
C SER A 40 26.35 9.07 -0.23
N GLU A 41 25.57 9.90 0.48
CA GLU A 41 25.81 10.25 1.87
C GLU A 41 24.56 10.06 2.72
N ILE A 42 24.69 9.50 3.92
CA ILE A 42 23.62 9.47 4.91
C ILE A 42 23.48 10.87 5.50
N HIS A 43 22.35 11.53 5.29
CA HIS A 43 22.10 12.89 5.77
C HIS A 43 21.03 12.96 6.86
N GLN A 44 20.28 11.88 7.10
CA GLN A 44 19.26 11.82 8.15
C GLN A 44 19.13 10.41 8.69
N SER A 45 19.13 10.31 10.02
CA SER A 45 18.72 9.10 10.74
C SER A 45 17.86 9.52 11.92
N SER A 46 16.61 9.10 11.93
CA SER A 46 15.63 9.47 12.96
C SER A 46 14.87 8.26 13.46
N THR A 47 14.43 8.34 14.69
CA THR A 47 13.43 7.43 15.27
C THR A 47 12.38 8.29 15.95
N VAL A 48 11.12 8.07 15.62
CA VAL A 48 9.98 8.79 16.17
C VAL A 48 9.03 7.79 16.78
N ASP A 49 8.81 7.90 18.07
CA ASP A 49 7.77 7.16 18.77
C ASP A 49 6.54 8.06 18.88
N ASN A 50 5.43 7.60 18.36
CA ASN A 50 4.17 8.32 18.40
C ASN A 50 3.07 7.43 18.99
N VAL A 51 2.16 8.03 19.75
CA VAL A 51 0.92 7.42 20.18
C VAL A 51 -0.24 8.30 19.76
N THR A 52 -1.22 7.71 19.11
CA THR A 52 -2.47 8.37 18.75
C THR A 52 -3.62 7.61 19.35
N ILE A 53 -4.52 8.31 20.02
CA ILE A 53 -5.78 7.76 20.49
C ILE A 53 -6.91 8.47 19.75
N LEU A 54 -7.71 7.72 19.03
CA LEU A 54 -8.93 8.17 18.39
C LEU A 54 -10.09 7.76 19.28
N ILE A 55 -10.97 8.70 19.60
CA ILE A 55 -12.18 8.43 20.38
C ILE A 55 -13.37 8.77 19.51
N ARG A 56 -14.28 7.81 19.37
CA ARG A 56 -15.58 7.97 18.71
C ARG A 56 -16.66 7.99 19.78
N ALA A 57 -17.45 9.05 19.80
CA ALA A 57 -18.64 9.20 20.65
C ALA A 57 -19.89 9.10 19.78
N VAL A 58 -20.91 8.39 20.28
CA VAL A 58 -22.18 8.20 19.60
C VAL A 58 -23.29 8.72 20.48
N LEU A 59 -24.13 9.63 19.96
CA LEU A 59 -25.34 10.17 20.59
C LEU A 59 -26.54 9.86 19.68
N GLY A 60 -27.33 8.87 20.06
CA GLY A 60 -28.36 8.33 19.17
C GLY A 60 -27.73 7.73 17.91
N THR A 61 -27.88 8.42 16.77
CA THR A 61 -27.25 8.06 15.49
C THR A 61 -26.21 9.08 15.03
N ARG A 62 -25.83 10.01 15.87
CA ARG A 62 -24.83 11.06 15.58
C ARG A 62 -23.47 10.60 16.08
N GLU A 63 -22.47 10.79 15.25
CA GLU A 63 -21.11 10.39 15.54
C GLU A 63 -20.17 11.59 15.63
N GLY A 64 -19.31 11.60 16.62
CA GLY A 64 -18.27 12.59 16.76
C GLY A 64 -16.92 11.94 17.05
N TRP A 65 -15.86 12.50 16.47
CA TRP A 65 -14.51 12.01 16.60
C TRP A 65 -13.62 13.06 17.21
N ALA A 66 -12.70 12.61 18.05
CA ALA A 66 -11.58 13.43 18.52
C ALA A 66 -10.32 12.57 18.68
N THR A 67 -9.16 13.22 18.61
CA THR A 67 -7.87 12.58 18.77
C THR A 67 -7.10 13.19 19.92
N ALA A 68 -6.25 12.37 20.57
CA ALA A 68 -5.19 12.81 21.46
C ALA A 68 -3.89 12.09 21.09
N ASN A 69 -2.76 12.76 21.32
CA ASN A 69 -1.42 12.20 21.15
C ASN A 69 -0.69 12.03 22.50
N GLN A 70 -1.43 12.12 23.59
CA GLN A 70 -0.95 11.88 24.94
C GLN A 70 -1.90 10.91 25.66
N ILE A 71 -1.33 10.05 26.48
CA ILE A 71 -2.05 8.99 27.22
C ILE A 71 -2.26 9.33 28.68
N THR A 72 -2.25 10.64 29.02
CA THR A 72 -2.58 11.13 30.38
C THR A 72 -4.07 11.13 30.59
N HIS A 73 -4.51 11.00 31.85
CA HIS A 73 -5.93 11.03 32.19
C HIS A 73 -6.64 12.28 31.66
N ASP A 74 -6.02 13.45 31.85
CA ASP A 74 -6.60 14.73 31.40
C ASP A 74 -6.73 14.82 29.88
N ALA A 75 -5.75 14.31 29.12
CA ALA A 75 -5.78 14.29 27.66
C ALA A 75 -6.89 13.36 27.13
N LEU A 76 -7.10 12.20 27.78
CA LEU A 76 -8.17 11.28 27.43
C LEU A 76 -9.55 11.88 27.73
N LEU A 77 -9.70 12.49 28.90
CA LEU A 77 -10.96 13.16 29.30
C LEU A 77 -11.30 14.32 28.35
N ASP A 78 -10.31 15.16 28.00
CA ASP A 78 -10.52 16.26 27.04
C ASP A 78 -10.89 15.75 25.65
N ALA A 79 -10.22 14.71 25.16
CA ALA A 79 -10.55 14.12 23.86
C ALA A 79 -11.95 13.46 23.86
N ALA A 80 -12.32 12.75 24.91
CA ALA A 80 -13.66 12.17 25.06
C ALA A 80 -14.74 13.27 25.04
N ARG A 81 -14.53 14.37 25.79
CA ARG A 81 -15.44 15.51 25.80
C ARG A 81 -15.57 16.14 24.42
N ARG A 82 -14.46 16.38 23.70
CA ARG A 82 -14.48 16.93 22.33
C ARG A 82 -15.18 16.01 21.35
N ALA A 83 -15.05 14.70 21.47
CA ALA A 83 -15.78 13.74 20.64
C ALA A 83 -17.30 13.87 20.86
N VAL A 84 -17.75 13.98 22.11
CA VAL A 84 -19.17 14.19 22.46
C VAL A 84 -19.68 15.53 21.93
N GLU A 85 -18.93 16.61 22.12
CA GLU A 85 -19.29 17.94 21.61
C GLU A 85 -19.40 17.92 20.07
N THR A 86 -18.50 17.21 19.39
CA THR A 86 -18.56 17.02 17.94
C THR A 86 -19.82 16.24 17.55
N ALA A 87 -20.15 15.15 18.23
CA ALA A 87 -21.35 14.35 17.95
C ALA A 87 -22.64 15.18 18.11
N ARG A 88 -22.69 16.08 19.08
CA ARG A 88 -23.89 16.94 19.32
C ARG A 88 -24.24 17.84 18.14
N VAL A 89 -23.26 18.27 17.36
CA VAL A 89 -23.45 19.21 16.23
C VAL A 89 -23.48 18.49 14.86
N GLN A 90 -23.19 17.21 14.82
CA GLN A 90 -23.27 16.42 13.58
C GLN A 90 -24.73 16.10 13.22
N PRO A 91 -25.04 15.96 11.94
CA PRO A 91 -26.33 15.46 11.50
C PRO A 91 -26.55 14.03 11.96
N GLU A 92 -27.82 13.64 12.09
CA GLU A 92 -28.16 12.23 12.29
C GLU A 92 -27.76 11.39 11.08
N THR A 93 -27.26 10.18 11.35
CA THR A 93 -26.93 9.17 10.34
C THR A 93 -28.00 8.07 10.42
N PRO A 94 -29.08 8.15 9.60
CA PRO A 94 -30.22 7.22 9.75
C PRO A 94 -29.83 5.75 9.65
N ASP A 95 -28.82 5.44 8.82
CA ASP A 95 -28.33 4.09 8.58
C ASP A 95 -27.14 3.71 9.47
N PHE A 96 -26.96 4.40 10.61
CA PHE A 96 -25.87 4.07 11.52
C PHE A 96 -26.03 2.65 12.11
N PRO A 97 -25.09 1.73 11.86
CA PRO A 97 -25.25 0.32 12.24
C PRO A 97 -24.99 0.07 13.73
N GLY A 98 -24.60 1.07 14.50
CA GLY A 98 -24.05 0.92 15.84
C GLY A 98 -22.56 0.54 15.81
N LEU A 99 -21.98 0.35 17.00
CA LEU A 99 -20.58 -0.13 17.13
C LEU A 99 -20.53 -1.65 16.98
N ALA A 100 -19.35 -2.17 16.65
CA ALA A 100 -19.09 -3.60 16.57
C ALA A 100 -19.36 -4.30 17.93
N GLY A 101 -19.81 -5.56 17.89
CA GLY A 101 -19.86 -6.42 19.05
C GLY A 101 -18.54 -7.17 19.28
N PRO A 102 -18.40 -7.84 20.43
CA PRO A 102 -17.22 -8.67 20.72
C PRO A 102 -17.07 -9.79 19.69
N ALA A 103 -15.81 -10.10 19.33
CA ALA A 103 -15.50 -11.16 18.40
C ALA A 103 -14.25 -11.92 18.85
N GLU A 104 -14.07 -13.12 18.31
CA GLU A 104 -12.81 -13.87 18.41
C GLU A 104 -11.90 -13.47 17.24
N TYR A 105 -10.60 -13.31 17.53
CA TYR A 105 -9.60 -12.94 16.53
C TYR A 105 -8.62 -14.08 16.32
N GLU A 106 -8.28 -14.31 15.07
CA GLU A 106 -7.21 -15.25 14.74
C GLU A 106 -5.88 -14.76 15.30
N GLU A 107 -5.00 -15.69 15.65
CA GLU A 107 -3.63 -15.34 16.01
C GLU A 107 -2.87 -14.87 14.75
N ALA A 108 -2.14 -13.77 14.88
CA ALA A 108 -1.33 -13.21 13.81
C ALA A 108 0.13 -13.12 14.23
N ASP A 109 1.02 -13.74 13.45
CA ASP A 109 2.47 -13.61 13.61
C ASP A 109 2.97 -12.42 12.78
N GLY A 110 2.63 -11.21 13.22
CA GLY A 110 2.99 -9.96 12.54
C GLY A 110 4.25 -9.29 13.07
N PHE A 111 4.83 -9.77 14.16
CA PHE A 111 5.90 -9.08 14.88
C PHE A 111 7.23 -9.84 14.79
N ASP A 112 8.29 -9.13 14.42
CA ASP A 112 9.66 -9.64 14.38
C ASP A 112 10.55 -8.81 15.33
N GLU A 113 11.12 -9.48 16.33
CA GLU A 113 11.96 -8.84 17.36
C GLU A 113 13.23 -8.19 16.74
N THR A 114 13.80 -8.80 15.70
CA THR A 114 14.99 -8.29 15.02
C THR A 114 14.68 -6.97 14.31
N THR A 115 13.55 -6.90 13.61
CA THR A 115 13.10 -5.68 12.94
C THR A 115 12.76 -4.58 13.95
N ALA A 116 12.07 -4.92 15.04
CA ALA A 116 11.72 -3.97 16.10
C ALA A 116 12.97 -3.39 16.80
N ALA A 117 14.03 -4.19 16.95
CA ALA A 117 15.28 -3.80 17.59
C ALA A 117 16.35 -3.26 16.61
N TYR A 118 16.02 -3.10 15.32
CA TYR A 118 17.00 -2.73 14.30
C TYR A 118 17.51 -1.31 14.50
N THR A 119 18.78 -1.20 14.90
CA THR A 119 19.39 0.03 15.38
C THR A 119 19.72 1.02 14.25
N PRO A 120 19.90 2.32 14.54
CA PRO A 120 20.38 3.29 13.55
C PRO A 120 21.72 2.87 12.90
N MET A 121 22.63 2.25 13.67
CA MET A 121 23.92 1.78 13.15
C MET A 121 23.75 0.64 12.16
N GLN A 122 22.86 -0.32 12.42
CA GLN A 122 22.55 -1.40 11.49
C GLN A 122 21.92 -0.88 10.21
N ARG A 123 20.99 0.09 10.29
CA ARG A 123 20.45 0.76 9.10
C ARG A 123 21.53 1.49 8.31
N ALA A 124 22.44 2.18 9.00
CA ALA A 124 23.57 2.87 8.35
C ALA A 124 24.49 1.89 7.61
N HIS A 125 24.80 0.73 8.20
CA HIS A 125 25.62 -0.29 7.54
C HIS A 125 24.93 -0.82 6.28
N ALA A 126 23.65 -1.19 6.35
CA ALA A 126 22.88 -1.67 5.20
C ALA A 126 22.83 -0.65 4.04
N VAL A 127 22.64 0.63 4.37
CA VAL A 127 22.67 1.73 3.38
C VAL A 127 24.07 1.95 2.83
N SER A 128 25.12 1.85 3.66
CA SER A 128 26.52 2.02 3.23
C SER A 128 26.94 0.95 2.22
N ASP A 129 26.39 -0.26 2.28
CA ASP A 129 26.65 -1.29 1.30
C ASP A 129 26.12 -0.92 -0.10
N ILE A 130 24.95 -0.29 -0.16
CA ILE A 130 24.37 0.24 -1.42
C ILE A 130 25.21 1.41 -1.94
N ILE A 131 25.56 2.36 -1.07
CA ILE A 131 26.39 3.51 -1.43
C ILE A 131 27.73 3.04 -2.00
N ARG A 132 28.41 2.12 -1.35
CA ARG A 132 29.70 1.60 -1.80
C ARG A 132 29.62 0.94 -3.17
N GLN A 133 28.53 0.24 -3.49
CA GLN A 133 28.31 -0.32 -4.82
C GLN A 133 28.12 0.78 -5.86
N ALA A 134 27.40 1.85 -5.56
CA ALA A 134 27.25 3.00 -6.46
C ALA A 134 28.58 3.72 -6.68
N ASP A 135 29.32 4.01 -5.60
CA ASP A 135 30.62 4.70 -5.65
C ASP A 135 31.67 3.93 -6.46
N ALA A 136 31.65 2.59 -6.40
CA ALA A 136 32.53 1.73 -7.20
C ALA A 136 32.36 1.92 -8.74
N HIS A 137 31.23 2.52 -9.16
CA HIS A 137 30.89 2.83 -10.54
C HIS A 137 30.78 4.34 -10.82
N GLU A 138 31.24 5.19 -9.90
CA GLU A 138 31.15 6.64 -9.97
C GLU A 138 29.70 7.13 -10.14
N LEU A 139 28.75 6.50 -9.39
CA LEU A 139 27.34 6.79 -9.41
C LEU A 139 26.88 7.38 -8.09
N ASN A 140 25.77 8.11 -8.10
CA ASN A 140 25.13 8.69 -6.92
C ASN A 140 23.96 7.81 -6.45
N ALA A 141 24.01 7.31 -5.22
CA ALA A 141 22.90 6.61 -4.59
C ALA A 141 22.06 7.57 -3.72
N SER A 142 20.74 7.43 -3.80
CA SER A 142 19.78 8.13 -2.96
C SER A 142 18.65 7.19 -2.57
N GLY A 143 18.06 7.39 -1.38
CA GLY A 143 16.97 6.54 -0.94
C GLY A 143 16.70 6.58 0.55
N SER A 144 16.00 5.56 1.02
CA SER A 144 15.71 5.40 2.44
C SER A 144 15.53 3.94 2.83
N LEU A 145 16.03 3.59 4.01
CA LEU A 145 15.71 2.37 4.73
C LEU A 145 14.87 2.72 5.95
N ARG A 146 13.69 2.16 6.03
CA ARG A 146 12.73 2.34 7.11
C ARG A 146 12.51 1.02 7.84
N THR A 147 12.44 1.06 9.17
CA THR A 147 11.89 -0.02 9.98
C THR A 147 10.84 0.55 10.91
N ARG A 148 9.72 -0.15 11.05
CA ARG A 148 8.60 0.32 11.86
C ARG A 148 8.11 -0.80 12.77
N THR A 149 7.73 -0.40 13.98
CA THR A 149 6.93 -1.21 14.90
C THR A 149 5.59 -0.54 15.09
N MET A 150 4.53 -1.29 14.99
CA MET A 150 3.17 -0.82 15.21
C MET A 150 2.47 -1.66 16.26
N GLU A 151 1.63 -1.01 17.06
CA GLU A 151 0.73 -1.66 18.01
C GLU A 151 -0.63 -0.98 17.91
N VAL A 152 -1.69 -1.77 17.79
CA VAL A 152 -3.07 -1.29 17.69
C VAL A 152 -3.91 -1.96 18.78
N ALA A 153 -4.67 -1.15 19.51
CA ALA A 153 -5.71 -1.63 20.39
C ALA A 153 -7.05 -0.98 20.03
N VAL A 154 -8.11 -1.76 19.99
CA VAL A 154 -9.49 -1.29 19.81
C VAL A 154 -10.33 -1.78 20.94
N ALA A 155 -11.06 -0.88 21.59
CA ALA A 155 -12.08 -1.23 22.56
C ALA A 155 -13.33 -0.37 22.34
N ASN A 156 -14.51 -0.87 22.71
CA ASN A 156 -15.73 -0.09 22.67
C ASN A 156 -16.71 -0.47 23.80
N SER A 157 -17.74 0.36 23.99
CA SER A 157 -18.76 0.16 25.03
C SER A 157 -19.65 -1.07 24.82
N ARG A 158 -19.53 -1.77 23.67
CA ARG A 158 -20.25 -3.02 23.38
C ARG A 158 -19.42 -4.28 23.67
N GLY A 159 -18.20 -4.12 24.18
CA GLY A 159 -17.37 -5.21 24.63
C GLY A 159 -16.31 -5.68 23.63
N VAL A 160 -16.05 -4.95 22.55
CA VAL A 160 -14.86 -5.18 21.70
C VAL A 160 -13.60 -4.97 22.54
N ARG A 161 -12.66 -5.88 22.43
CA ARG A 161 -11.31 -5.86 23.03
C ARG A 161 -10.34 -6.50 22.05
N ALA A 162 -9.88 -5.76 21.07
CA ALA A 162 -8.93 -6.23 20.06
C ALA A 162 -7.55 -5.63 20.32
N TRP A 163 -6.51 -6.44 20.13
CA TRP A 163 -5.13 -5.98 20.22
C TRP A 163 -4.25 -6.76 19.25
N GLY A 164 -3.37 -6.05 18.57
CA GLY A 164 -2.39 -6.62 17.67
C GLY A 164 -1.14 -5.77 17.60
N ARG A 165 -0.05 -6.38 17.15
CA ARG A 165 1.22 -5.70 16.90
C ARG A 165 1.88 -6.26 15.64
N GLY A 166 2.70 -5.44 15.02
CA GLY A 166 3.42 -5.85 13.84
C GLY A 166 4.69 -5.04 13.63
N THR A 167 5.53 -5.53 12.73
CA THR A 167 6.72 -4.84 12.25
C THR A 167 6.70 -4.79 10.73
N ASP A 168 7.35 -3.80 10.16
CA ASP A 168 7.69 -3.76 8.75
C ASP A 168 9.04 -3.09 8.52
N ALA A 169 9.68 -3.49 7.43
CA ALA A 169 10.89 -2.88 6.91
C ALA A 169 10.72 -2.63 5.42
N SER A 170 11.21 -1.50 4.94
CA SER A 170 11.21 -1.18 3.51
C SER A 170 12.46 -0.42 3.11
N LEU A 171 13.00 -0.80 1.96
CA LEU A 171 14.07 -0.09 1.27
C LEU A 171 13.54 0.42 -0.05
N VAL A 172 13.86 1.69 -0.34
CA VAL A 172 13.71 2.29 -1.67
C VAL A 172 15.04 2.94 -2.01
N THR A 173 15.60 2.62 -3.17
CA THR A 173 16.84 3.25 -3.65
C THR A 173 16.77 3.60 -5.13
N VAL A 174 17.32 4.77 -5.45
CA VAL A 174 17.58 5.25 -6.81
C VAL A 174 19.07 5.49 -6.94
N VAL A 175 19.67 4.97 -8.00
CA VAL A 175 21.06 5.22 -8.37
C VAL A 175 21.06 6.03 -9.67
N MET A 176 21.88 7.08 -9.77
CA MET A 176 21.89 8.02 -10.89
C MET A 176 23.31 8.36 -11.31
N THR A 177 23.52 8.62 -12.62
CA THR A 177 24.79 9.18 -13.11
C THR A 177 24.87 10.68 -12.95
N GLY A 178 23.73 11.38 -12.94
CA GLY A 178 23.61 12.85 -12.89
C GLY A 178 22.15 13.27 -13.12
N PHE A 179 21.97 14.53 -13.50
CA PHE A 179 20.64 15.13 -13.76
C PHE A 179 20.45 15.61 -15.21
N GLU A 180 21.46 15.47 -16.05
CA GLU A 180 21.40 15.82 -17.47
C GLU A 180 20.49 14.85 -18.25
N SER A 181 20.07 15.24 -19.45
CA SER A 181 19.14 14.45 -20.29
C SER A 181 19.72 13.12 -20.78
N SER A 182 21.04 12.95 -20.71
CA SER A 182 21.76 11.71 -21.01
C SER A 182 21.96 10.82 -19.79
N ALA A 183 21.56 11.30 -18.58
CA ALA A 183 21.77 10.60 -17.33
C ALA A 183 21.04 9.26 -17.30
N GLY A 184 21.72 8.27 -16.75
CA GLY A 184 21.12 6.99 -16.38
C GLY A 184 20.51 7.06 -14.99
N SER A 185 19.43 6.33 -14.79
CA SER A 185 18.84 6.11 -13.46
C SER A 185 18.36 4.67 -13.31
N GLY A 186 18.54 4.11 -12.14
CA GLY A 186 18.10 2.76 -11.79
C GLY A 186 17.43 2.74 -10.43
N TYR A 187 16.48 1.84 -10.26
CA TYR A 187 15.62 1.72 -9.09
C TYR A 187 15.59 0.30 -8.56
N ALA A 188 15.56 0.21 -7.24
CA ALA A 188 15.17 -1.01 -6.54
C ALA A 188 14.38 -0.67 -5.29
N GLU A 189 13.41 -1.52 -4.97
CA GLU A 189 12.64 -1.48 -3.73
C GLU A 189 12.40 -2.89 -3.21
N ALA A 190 12.17 -2.99 -1.92
CA ALA A 190 11.65 -4.18 -1.29
C ALA A 190 10.95 -3.81 0.02
N ALA A 191 9.98 -4.62 0.41
CA ALA A 191 9.33 -4.54 1.71
C ALA A 191 9.13 -5.94 2.29
N SER A 192 9.18 -6.05 3.61
CA SER A 192 8.81 -7.25 4.36
C SER A 192 8.48 -6.88 5.80
N ARG A 193 7.76 -7.73 6.51
CA ARG A 193 7.62 -7.62 7.97
C ARG A 193 8.93 -7.85 8.72
N ARG A 194 9.91 -8.49 8.08
CA ARG A 194 11.24 -8.81 8.62
C ARG A 194 12.33 -8.10 7.86
N VAL A 195 13.14 -7.32 8.54
CA VAL A 195 14.30 -6.66 7.91
C VAL A 195 15.30 -7.66 7.34
N GLY A 196 15.40 -8.84 7.95
CA GLY A 196 16.28 -9.92 7.48
C GLY A 196 15.89 -10.55 6.13
N ASP A 197 14.67 -10.29 5.63
CA ASP A 197 14.23 -10.74 4.31
C ASP A 197 14.70 -9.77 3.18
N LEU A 198 15.24 -8.59 3.54
CA LEU A 198 15.71 -7.60 2.58
C LEU A 198 17.17 -7.89 2.21
N ASP A 199 17.40 -8.32 0.99
CA ASP A 199 18.73 -8.49 0.44
C ASP A 199 19.29 -7.16 -0.08
N PHE A 200 19.91 -6.39 0.83
CA PHE A 200 20.44 -5.05 0.53
C PHE A 200 21.52 -5.07 -0.57
N GLU A 201 22.33 -6.13 -0.63
CA GLU A 201 23.37 -6.29 -1.65
C GLU A 201 22.74 -6.48 -3.05
N ALA A 202 21.77 -7.38 -3.17
CA ALA A 202 21.07 -7.61 -4.44
C ALA A 202 20.25 -6.39 -4.87
N LEU A 203 19.63 -5.65 -3.94
CA LEU A 203 18.88 -4.42 -4.24
C LEU A 203 19.81 -3.32 -4.74
N GLY A 204 20.97 -3.12 -4.10
CA GLY A 204 21.99 -2.18 -4.55
C GLY A 204 22.51 -2.54 -5.96
N ALA A 205 22.87 -3.81 -6.18
CA ALA A 205 23.32 -4.31 -7.48
C ALA A 205 22.26 -4.10 -8.58
N ARG A 206 20.99 -4.39 -8.29
CA ARG A 206 19.86 -4.17 -9.22
C ARG A 206 19.76 -2.70 -9.64
N ALA A 207 19.82 -1.77 -8.69
CA ALA A 207 19.74 -0.33 -8.97
C ALA A 207 20.95 0.16 -9.78
N VAL A 208 22.17 -0.27 -9.43
CA VAL A 208 23.40 0.06 -10.16
C VAL A 208 23.36 -0.46 -11.59
N GLN A 209 23.02 -1.74 -11.79
CA GLN A 209 22.94 -2.35 -13.13
C GLN A 209 21.93 -1.61 -14.02
N LYS A 210 20.74 -1.26 -13.51
CA LYS A 210 19.75 -0.50 -14.25
C LYS A 210 20.23 0.91 -14.57
N CYS A 211 20.88 1.58 -13.63
CA CYS A 211 21.45 2.92 -13.86
C CYS A 211 22.47 2.89 -15.01
N MET A 212 23.36 1.91 -15.01
CA MET A 212 24.35 1.74 -16.08
C MET A 212 23.70 1.47 -17.43
N ALA A 213 22.64 0.65 -17.45
CA ALA A 213 21.92 0.27 -18.65
C ALA A 213 21.03 1.38 -19.23
N THR A 214 20.64 2.39 -18.43
CA THR A 214 19.74 3.48 -18.85
C THR A 214 20.44 4.74 -19.35
N ARG A 215 21.77 4.75 -19.47
CA ARG A 215 22.55 5.88 -20.00
C ARG A 215 22.23 6.15 -21.48
N ASN A 216 22.22 7.43 -21.85
CA ASN A 216 21.95 7.88 -23.22
C ASN A 216 20.60 7.39 -23.77
N PRO A 217 19.49 7.62 -23.06
CA PRO A 217 18.18 7.13 -23.45
C PRO A 217 17.73 7.76 -24.77
N GLN A 218 17.07 6.97 -25.60
CA GLN A 218 16.57 7.36 -26.91
C GLN A 218 15.06 7.57 -26.88
N ASP A 219 14.56 8.30 -27.86
CA ASP A 219 13.12 8.45 -28.07
C ASP A 219 12.54 7.23 -28.79
N VAL A 220 11.25 7.02 -28.60
CA VAL A 220 10.44 6.07 -29.36
C VAL A 220 9.14 6.76 -29.76
N GLU A 221 8.58 6.41 -30.90
CA GLU A 221 7.32 6.97 -31.38
C GLU A 221 6.17 6.66 -30.42
N PRO A 222 5.25 7.64 -30.19
CA PRO A 222 4.02 7.36 -29.45
C PRO A 222 3.21 6.22 -30.09
N GLY A 223 2.57 5.42 -29.28
CA GLY A 223 1.80 4.27 -29.77
C GLY A 223 1.45 3.27 -28.70
N GLU A 224 0.79 2.19 -29.12
CA GLU A 224 0.53 1.04 -28.27
C GLU A 224 1.66 0.02 -28.47
N TYR A 225 2.25 -0.43 -27.36
CA TYR A 225 3.33 -1.40 -27.33
C TYR A 225 2.97 -2.60 -26.46
N GLU A 226 3.49 -3.76 -26.79
CA GLU A 226 3.62 -4.83 -25.82
C GLU A 226 4.59 -4.36 -24.69
N VAL A 227 4.22 -4.62 -23.45
CA VAL A 227 5.03 -4.23 -22.31
C VAL A 227 5.32 -5.40 -21.40
N VAL A 228 6.50 -5.41 -20.80
CA VAL A 228 6.78 -6.19 -19.60
C VAL A 228 6.92 -5.20 -18.46
N LEU A 229 5.99 -5.27 -17.51
CA LEU A 229 5.99 -4.44 -16.30
C LEU A 229 6.58 -5.22 -15.14
N GLU A 230 7.58 -4.66 -14.47
CA GLU A 230 8.08 -5.22 -13.22
C GLU A 230 7.04 -5.13 -12.09
N PRO A 231 7.21 -5.91 -10.99
CA PRO A 231 6.28 -5.91 -9.85
C PRO A 231 5.94 -4.52 -9.30
N SER A 232 6.92 -3.61 -9.22
CA SER A 232 6.71 -2.23 -8.75
C SER A 232 5.73 -1.44 -9.62
N ALA A 233 5.80 -1.58 -10.95
CA ALA A 233 4.84 -0.94 -11.85
C ALA A 233 3.42 -1.52 -11.70
N VAL A 234 3.31 -2.84 -11.52
CA VAL A 234 2.04 -3.53 -11.28
C VAL A 234 1.45 -3.13 -9.94
N ALA A 235 2.27 -3.09 -8.87
CA ALA A 235 1.84 -2.65 -7.54
C ALA A 235 1.31 -1.21 -7.56
N THR A 236 1.95 -0.31 -8.32
CA THR A 236 1.45 1.06 -8.53
C THR A 236 0.07 1.06 -9.19
N ALA A 237 -0.15 0.26 -10.24
CA ALA A 237 -1.47 0.16 -10.88
C ALA A 237 -2.53 -0.41 -9.92
N MET A 238 -2.17 -1.39 -9.08
CA MET A 238 -3.06 -1.93 -8.05
C MET A 238 -3.38 -0.88 -6.97
N GLN A 239 -2.42 -0.05 -6.58
CA GLN A 239 -2.63 1.05 -5.63
C GLN A 239 -3.62 2.08 -6.18
N GLU A 240 -3.46 2.48 -7.44
CA GLU A 240 -4.39 3.39 -8.09
C GLU A 240 -5.80 2.78 -8.21
N LEU A 241 -5.90 1.49 -8.47
CA LEU A 241 -7.18 0.77 -8.48
C LEU A 241 -7.85 0.77 -7.10
N ALA A 242 -7.08 0.61 -6.01
CA ALA A 242 -7.58 0.71 -4.64
C ALA A 242 -8.20 2.09 -4.35
N TYR A 243 -7.50 3.16 -4.71
CA TYR A 243 -8.02 4.53 -4.56
C TYR A 243 -9.26 4.80 -5.42
N MET A 244 -9.34 4.22 -6.62
CA MET A 244 -10.43 4.46 -7.56
C MET A 244 -11.72 3.72 -7.24
N GLY A 245 -11.74 2.81 -6.27
CA GLY A 245 -13.05 2.29 -5.93
C GLY A 245 -13.15 0.80 -5.59
N ILE A 246 -12.19 0.26 -4.83
CA ILE A 246 -12.33 -1.08 -4.23
C ILE A 246 -13.12 -1.03 -2.90
N ASN A 247 -13.78 0.05 -2.56
CA ASN A 247 -14.50 0.16 -1.30
C ASN A 247 -16.02 0.15 -1.46
N GLY A 248 -16.71 -0.32 -0.43
CA GLY A 248 -18.15 -0.49 -0.41
C GLY A 248 -18.92 0.82 -0.63
N MET A 249 -18.44 1.95 -0.08
CA MET A 249 -19.13 3.21 -0.24
C MET A 249 -19.08 3.70 -1.70
N SER A 250 -17.91 3.66 -2.33
CA SER A 250 -17.78 3.99 -3.76
C SER A 250 -18.64 3.09 -4.64
N PHE A 251 -18.77 1.80 -4.27
CA PHE A 251 -19.63 0.87 -4.97
C PHE A 251 -21.12 1.23 -4.86
N ILE A 252 -21.59 1.53 -3.65
CA ILE A 252 -22.99 1.91 -3.38
C ILE A 252 -23.36 3.21 -4.09
N GLU A 253 -22.46 4.18 -4.09
CA GLU A 253 -22.63 5.49 -4.71
C GLU A 253 -22.46 5.47 -6.25
N GLY A 254 -22.21 4.32 -6.85
CA GLY A 254 -22.05 4.20 -8.29
C GLY A 254 -20.73 4.77 -8.83
N ARG A 255 -19.72 4.96 -7.98
CA ARG A 255 -18.40 5.53 -8.34
C ARG A 255 -17.31 4.47 -8.55
N SER A 256 -17.58 3.21 -8.22
CA SER A 256 -16.66 2.09 -8.41
C SER A 256 -16.73 1.50 -9.83
N TYR A 257 -15.62 0.94 -10.27
CA TYR A 257 -15.57 0.13 -11.49
C TYR A 257 -16.53 -1.07 -11.47
N ALA A 258 -16.83 -1.58 -10.27
CA ALA A 258 -17.68 -2.74 -10.07
C ALA A 258 -19.18 -2.38 -9.99
N SER A 259 -19.54 -1.08 -9.92
CA SER A 259 -20.93 -0.64 -9.83
C SER A 259 -21.73 -1.09 -11.05
N GLY A 260 -22.73 -1.96 -10.81
CA GLY A 260 -23.51 -2.62 -11.88
C GLY A 260 -22.75 -3.71 -12.68
N ARG A 261 -21.51 -4.05 -12.27
CA ARG A 261 -20.66 -5.04 -12.97
C ARG A 261 -20.23 -6.22 -12.08
N LEU A 262 -20.66 -6.31 -10.82
CA LEU A 262 -20.39 -7.50 -10.00
C LEU A 262 -20.94 -8.75 -10.69
N GLY A 263 -20.17 -9.83 -10.67
CA GLY A 263 -20.44 -11.06 -11.36
C GLY A 263 -20.12 -11.04 -12.87
N THR A 264 -19.64 -9.90 -13.39
CA THR A 264 -19.26 -9.81 -14.82
C THR A 264 -17.74 -9.70 -15.00
N ARG A 265 -17.28 -10.05 -16.21
CA ARG A 265 -15.88 -9.90 -16.58
C ARG A 265 -15.51 -8.41 -16.71
N VAL A 266 -14.49 -7.99 -15.99
CA VAL A 266 -13.98 -6.62 -15.98
C VAL A 266 -12.55 -6.53 -16.51
N THR A 267 -11.85 -7.66 -16.69
CA THR A 267 -10.48 -7.70 -17.19
C THR A 267 -10.11 -9.08 -17.73
N SER A 268 -8.83 -9.34 -18.07
CA SER A 268 -8.33 -10.63 -18.55
C SER A 268 -8.60 -11.75 -17.54
N GLU A 269 -8.92 -12.95 -18.07
CA GLU A 269 -9.08 -14.16 -17.26
C GLU A 269 -7.80 -14.56 -16.50
N ALA A 270 -6.63 -14.12 -16.94
CA ALA A 270 -5.38 -14.35 -16.24
C ALA A 270 -5.29 -13.60 -14.90
N VAL A 271 -6.06 -12.53 -14.70
CA VAL A 271 -5.95 -11.65 -13.55
C VAL A 271 -6.86 -12.09 -12.41
N THR A 272 -6.25 -12.34 -11.26
CA THR A 272 -6.93 -12.56 -9.97
C THR A 272 -6.30 -11.63 -8.93
N ILE A 273 -7.13 -10.83 -8.26
CA ILE A 273 -6.71 -9.87 -7.21
C ILE A 273 -7.54 -10.12 -5.96
N VAL A 274 -6.86 -10.17 -4.82
CA VAL A 274 -7.45 -10.40 -3.50
C VAL A 274 -6.88 -9.38 -2.50
N ASP A 275 -7.67 -9.00 -1.50
CA ASP A 275 -7.11 -8.48 -0.24
C ASP A 275 -6.97 -9.64 0.73
N ASP A 276 -5.74 -9.91 1.17
CA ASP A 276 -5.44 -11.01 2.09
C ASP A 276 -4.49 -10.57 3.20
N TRP A 277 -5.06 -10.24 4.36
CA TRP A 277 -4.30 -9.82 5.53
C TRP A 277 -3.35 -10.91 6.08
N ARG A 278 -3.52 -12.17 5.67
CA ARG A 278 -2.67 -13.30 6.07
C ARG A 278 -1.42 -13.46 5.20
N ASP A 279 -1.20 -12.56 4.24
CA ASP A 279 0.02 -12.62 3.41
C ASP A 279 1.27 -12.62 4.30
N PRO A 280 2.11 -13.68 4.23
CA PRO A 280 3.16 -13.91 5.23
C PRO A 280 4.30 -12.88 5.20
N GLY A 281 4.41 -12.10 4.15
CA GLY A 281 5.42 -11.05 4.04
C GLY A 281 4.96 -9.69 4.55
N THR A 282 3.67 -9.54 4.87
CA THR A 282 3.11 -8.29 5.38
C THR A 282 3.04 -8.30 6.92
N SER A 283 2.62 -7.20 7.52
CA SER A 283 2.36 -7.08 8.95
C SER A 283 0.88 -7.32 9.23
N PRO A 284 0.46 -8.58 9.46
CA PRO A 284 -0.94 -8.92 9.59
C PRO A 284 -1.56 -8.35 10.86
N LEU A 285 -2.71 -7.71 10.71
CA LEU A 285 -3.59 -7.31 11.80
C LEU A 285 -4.93 -8.04 11.63
N PRO A 286 -5.35 -8.92 12.57
CA PRO A 286 -6.50 -9.81 12.38
C PRO A 286 -7.85 -9.12 12.57
N PHE A 287 -7.87 -7.81 12.79
CA PHE A 287 -9.05 -6.98 12.93
C PHE A 287 -8.82 -5.61 12.28
N ASP A 288 -9.88 -4.91 12.04
CA ASP A 288 -9.85 -3.52 11.54
C ASP A 288 -9.97 -2.49 12.68
N PHE A 289 -10.05 -1.22 12.34
CA PHE A 289 -10.10 -0.13 13.31
C PHE A 289 -11.49 0.12 13.92
N GLU A 290 -12.49 -0.71 13.57
CA GLU A 290 -13.78 -0.82 14.29
C GLU A 290 -13.81 -2.09 15.17
N GLY A 291 -12.72 -2.86 15.19
CA GLY A 291 -12.64 -4.13 15.92
C GLY A 291 -13.38 -5.28 15.26
N VAL A 292 -13.68 -5.17 13.97
CA VAL A 292 -14.26 -6.26 13.18
C VAL A 292 -13.16 -7.20 12.70
N PRO A 293 -13.32 -8.54 12.84
CA PRO A 293 -12.35 -9.49 12.29
C PRO A 293 -12.15 -9.31 10.80
N ARG A 294 -10.89 -9.23 10.37
CA ARG A 294 -10.55 -9.11 8.95
C ARG A 294 -10.84 -10.40 8.20
N GLN A 295 -11.42 -10.24 7.03
CA GLN A 295 -11.65 -11.32 6.09
C GLN A 295 -10.64 -11.27 4.95
N ARG A 296 -10.36 -12.41 4.34
CA ARG A 296 -9.77 -12.48 3.02
C ARG A 296 -10.87 -12.20 2.00
N VAL A 297 -10.70 -11.17 1.18
CA VAL A 297 -11.73 -10.72 0.24
C VAL A 297 -11.25 -10.90 -1.20
N PRO A 298 -11.78 -11.88 -1.95
CA PRO A 298 -11.61 -11.91 -3.39
C PRO A 298 -12.28 -10.69 -4.03
N LEU A 299 -11.53 -9.93 -4.82
CA LEU A 299 -12.00 -8.71 -5.50
C LEU A 299 -12.26 -8.99 -6.98
N ILE A 300 -11.28 -9.60 -7.63
CA ILE A 300 -11.34 -10.03 -9.01
C ILE A 300 -10.87 -11.48 -9.07
N GLU A 301 -11.71 -12.40 -9.55
CA GLU A 301 -11.35 -13.81 -9.76
C GLU A 301 -11.40 -14.13 -11.25
N ARG A 302 -10.28 -14.55 -11.81
CA ARG A 302 -10.14 -14.86 -13.23
C ARG A 302 -10.82 -13.81 -14.13
N GLY A 303 -10.54 -12.54 -13.85
CA GLY A 303 -11.06 -11.39 -14.58
C GLY A 303 -12.51 -10.99 -14.28
N VAL A 304 -13.20 -11.68 -13.39
CA VAL A 304 -14.57 -11.37 -12.98
C VAL A 304 -14.54 -10.59 -11.68
N ALA A 305 -15.25 -9.45 -11.61
CA ALA A 305 -15.42 -8.70 -10.37
C ALA A 305 -16.36 -9.47 -9.44
N VAL A 306 -15.87 -9.91 -8.28
CA VAL A 306 -16.62 -10.77 -7.35
C VAL A 306 -16.85 -10.16 -5.97
N GLY A 307 -16.11 -9.14 -5.58
CA GLY A 307 -16.22 -8.58 -4.24
C GLY A 307 -15.71 -7.15 -4.12
N MET A 308 -16.00 -6.58 -2.95
CA MET A 308 -15.58 -5.27 -2.48
C MET A 308 -15.22 -5.37 -1.00
N VAL A 309 -14.40 -4.45 -0.49
CA VAL A 309 -14.18 -4.34 0.95
C VAL A 309 -15.21 -3.40 1.57
N TYR A 310 -15.62 -3.69 2.80
CA TYR A 310 -16.64 -2.95 3.53
C TYR A 310 -16.20 -2.67 4.96
N ASP A 311 -16.37 -1.42 5.42
CA ASP A 311 -16.52 -1.08 6.84
C ASP A 311 -17.96 -1.35 7.31
N MET A 312 -18.27 -1.12 8.58
CA MET A 312 -19.63 -1.35 9.11
C MET A 312 -20.67 -0.46 8.46
N ALA A 313 -20.34 0.80 8.22
CA ALA A 313 -21.30 1.78 7.66
C ALA A 313 -21.68 1.44 6.21
N ALA A 314 -20.72 1.13 5.37
CA ALA A 314 -20.99 0.72 3.99
C ALA A 314 -21.68 -0.65 3.94
N ALA A 315 -21.30 -1.58 4.81
CA ALA A 315 -21.93 -2.89 4.88
C ALA A 315 -23.42 -2.79 5.24
N ALA A 316 -23.76 -1.96 6.19
CA ALA A 316 -25.16 -1.70 6.56
C ALA A 316 -25.99 -1.14 5.38
N LYS A 317 -25.44 -0.13 4.68
CA LYS A 317 -26.07 0.44 3.48
C LYS A 317 -26.23 -0.56 2.34
N ALA A 318 -25.26 -1.47 2.18
CA ALA A 318 -25.30 -2.53 1.18
C ALA A 318 -26.14 -3.75 1.61
N SER A 319 -26.72 -3.75 2.82
CA SER A 319 -27.40 -4.90 3.42
C SER A 319 -26.53 -6.17 3.41
N THR A 320 -25.24 -6.00 3.75
CA THR A 320 -24.24 -7.07 3.84
C THR A 320 -23.50 -6.98 5.18
N GLN A 321 -22.47 -7.80 5.36
CA GLN A 321 -21.61 -7.77 6.54
C GLN A 321 -20.31 -7.01 6.26
N SER A 322 -19.77 -6.33 7.28
CA SER A 322 -18.43 -5.75 7.22
C SER A 322 -17.40 -6.85 6.95
N THR A 323 -16.44 -6.54 6.11
CA THR A 323 -15.32 -7.43 5.79
C THR A 323 -14.09 -7.18 6.67
N GLY A 324 -14.22 -6.27 7.67
CA GLY A 324 -13.12 -5.91 8.56
C GLY A 324 -12.07 -5.06 7.85
N HIS A 325 -12.48 -4.01 7.14
CA HIS A 325 -11.59 -3.14 6.38
C HIS A 325 -11.72 -1.65 6.71
N ALA A 326 -12.33 -1.34 7.87
CA ALA A 326 -12.32 0.03 8.37
C ALA A 326 -10.88 0.53 8.58
N VAL A 327 -10.65 1.81 8.29
CA VAL A 327 -9.37 2.51 8.51
C VAL A 327 -9.54 3.57 9.58
N PRO A 328 -8.45 4.05 10.21
CA PRO A 328 -8.53 4.99 11.32
C PRO A 328 -9.28 6.28 10.97
N GLY A 329 -10.10 6.76 11.89
CA GLY A 329 -10.73 8.08 11.82
C GLY A 329 -11.77 8.27 10.72
N GLY A 330 -12.14 7.21 9.99
CA GLY A 330 -13.12 7.31 8.91
C GLY A 330 -12.65 8.08 7.68
N ASP A 331 -11.34 8.28 7.52
CA ASP A 331 -10.74 9.03 6.41
C ASP A 331 -11.05 8.43 5.04
N MET A 332 -11.24 7.12 4.97
CA MET A 332 -11.65 6.40 3.77
C MET A 332 -12.93 5.63 4.05
N ARG A 333 -14.06 6.30 4.02
CA ARG A 333 -15.38 5.69 4.26
C ARG A 333 -15.64 4.56 3.27
N GLY A 334 -16.13 3.45 3.79
CA GLY A 334 -16.47 2.27 3.00
C GLY A 334 -15.43 1.16 3.04
N GLY A 335 -14.36 1.33 3.83
CA GLY A 335 -13.25 0.40 3.96
C GLY A 335 -12.14 0.63 2.94
N PHE A 336 -10.93 0.11 3.24
CA PHE A 336 -9.78 0.21 2.35
C PHE A 336 -8.96 -1.10 2.35
N PRO A 337 -8.56 -1.61 1.15
CA PRO A 337 -7.73 -2.81 1.04
C PRO A 337 -6.27 -2.46 1.38
N LEU A 338 -5.73 -3.05 2.43
CA LEU A 338 -4.36 -2.80 2.89
C LEU A 338 -3.35 -3.87 2.42
N HIS A 339 -3.85 -5.03 1.96
CA HIS A 339 -3.02 -6.20 1.65
C HIS A 339 -3.38 -6.77 0.27
N LEU A 340 -3.40 -5.90 -0.75
CA LEU A 340 -3.68 -6.35 -2.11
C LEU A 340 -2.59 -7.29 -2.62
N ALA A 341 -3.02 -8.41 -3.18
CA ALA A 341 -2.17 -9.37 -3.84
C ALA A 341 -2.76 -9.75 -5.21
N MET A 342 -1.94 -9.68 -6.26
CA MET A 342 -2.24 -10.30 -7.54
C MET A 342 -1.65 -11.71 -7.56
N SER A 343 -2.44 -12.68 -7.96
CA SER A 343 -2.00 -14.08 -8.05
C SER A 343 -0.84 -14.24 -9.02
N PRO A 344 0.18 -15.07 -8.70
CA PRO A 344 1.23 -15.43 -9.63
C PRO A 344 0.70 -16.26 -10.81
N GLY A 345 1.42 -16.23 -11.92
CA GLY A 345 1.26 -17.12 -13.07
C GLY A 345 2.42 -18.09 -13.17
N ASP A 346 2.73 -18.53 -14.41
CA ASP A 346 3.71 -19.58 -14.66
C ASP A 346 4.97 -19.11 -15.39
N SER A 347 5.01 -17.85 -15.84
CA SER A 347 6.10 -17.31 -16.64
C SER A 347 7.24 -16.75 -15.80
N THR A 348 8.38 -16.54 -16.44
CA THR A 348 9.50 -15.73 -15.92
C THR A 348 9.63 -14.45 -16.74
N ILE A 349 10.25 -13.40 -16.19
CA ILE A 349 10.51 -12.15 -16.92
C ILE A 349 11.30 -12.40 -18.21
N PRO A 350 12.39 -13.23 -18.22
CA PRO A 350 13.09 -13.56 -19.46
C PRO A 350 12.20 -14.23 -20.51
N GLU A 351 11.32 -15.16 -20.13
CA GLU A 351 10.37 -15.80 -21.05
C GLU A 351 9.36 -14.81 -21.64
N MET A 352 8.86 -13.87 -20.82
CA MET A 352 7.98 -12.80 -21.30
C MET A 352 8.68 -11.92 -22.34
N ILE A 353 9.95 -11.52 -22.08
CA ILE A 353 10.74 -10.70 -23.00
C ILE A 353 11.02 -11.48 -24.29
N ALA A 354 11.42 -12.76 -24.20
CA ALA A 354 11.76 -13.60 -25.35
C ALA A 354 10.58 -13.75 -26.33
N GLY A 355 9.35 -13.64 -25.86
CA GLY A 355 8.15 -13.72 -26.68
C GLY A 355 7.73 -12.43 -27.39
N ILE A 356 8.48 -11.33 -27.27
CA ILE A 356 8.12 -10.00 -27.80
C ILE A 356 9.03 -9.66 -29.00
N GLU A 357 8.43 -9.43 -30.18
CA GLU A 357 9.16 -8.96 -31.36
C GLU A 357 9.55 -7.48 -31.19
N ARG A 358 8.61 -6.63 -30.78
CA ARG A 358 8.83 -5.21 -30.44
C ARG A 358 7.99 -4.77 -29.29
N GLY A 359 8.60 -4.27 -28.21
CA GLY A 359 7.92 -3.89 -27.01
C GLY A 359 8.76 -3.02 -26.08
N ILE A 360 8.27 -2.78 -24.89
CA ILE A 360 8.90 -1.92 -23.90
C ILE A 360 8.95 -2.64 -22.53
N TYR A 361 10.12 -2.65 -21.93
CA TYR A 361 10.32 -3.10 -20.56
C TYR A 361 10.26 -1.90 -19.61
N VAL A 362 9.49 -2.00 -18.53
CA VAL A 362 9.23 -0.91 -17.58
C VAL A 362 9.52 -1.35 -16.17
N THR A 363 10.43 -0.66 -15.50
CA THR A 363 10.78 -0.91 -14.10
C THR A 363 9.68 -0.44 -13.15
N ARG A 364 9.27 0.82 -13.24
CA ARG A 364 8.22 1.38 -12.38
C ARG A 364 7.45 2.50 -13.04
N PHE A 365 6.29 2.78 -12.46
CA PHE A 365 5.54 4.01 -12.75
C PHE A 365 5.89 5.10 -11.74
N ASN A 366 5.75 6.35 -12.16
CA ASN A 366 5.97 7.53 -11.36
C ASN A 366 4.91 8.58 -11.68
N TYR A 367 4.55 9.41 -10.68
CA TYR A 367 3.43 10.36 -10.79
C TYR A 367 2.15 9.70 -11.34
N ALA A 368 1.90 8.46 -10.92
CA ALA A 368 0.62 7.81 -11.19
C ALA A 368 -0.49 8.51 -10.40
N ASN A 369 -1.59 8.82 -11.08
CA ASN A 369 -2.72 9.50 -10.49
C ASN A 369 -4.03 9.03 -11.14
N PRO A 370 -5.13 8.92 -10.36
CA PRO A 370 -6.45 8.61 -10.89
C PRO A 370 -6.98 9.76 -11.75
N VAL A 371 -7.58 9.44 -12.89
CA VAL A 371 -8.23 10.39 -13.81
C VAL A 371 -9.73 10.18 -13.84
N HIS A 372 -10.18 8.93 -13.93
CA HIS A 372 -11.59 8.58 -14.00
C HIS A 372 -11.88 7.28 -13.24
N PRO A 373 -12.35 7.36 -11.98
CA PRO A 373 -12.50 6.17 -11.13
C PRO A 373 -13.35 5.05 -11.72
N MET A 374 -14.54 5.33 -12.22
CA MET A 374 -15.44 4.31 -12.78
C MET A 374 -14.86 3.56 -13.98
N LYS A 375 -14.01 4.21 -14.78
CA LYS A 375 -13.33 3.60 -15.94
C LYS A 375 -11.92 3.14 -15.59
N THR A 376 -11.54 3.25 -14.32
CA THR A 376 -10.20 2.95 -13.83
C THR A 376 -9.08 3.60 -14.67
N ILE A 377 -9.34 4.81 -15.20
CA ILE A 377 -8.34 5.54 -16.00
C ILE A 377 -7.36 6.20 -15.04
N PHE A 378 -6.08 5.91 -15.25
CA PHE A 378 -4.97 6.54 -14.57
C PHE A 378 -3.97 7.12 -15.56
N THR A 379 -3.21 8.09 -15.13
CA THR A 379 -2.12 8.68 -15.90
C THR A 379 -0.82 8.57 -15.11
N GLY A 380 0.30 8.55 -15.80
CA GLY A 380 1.61 8.46 -15.19
C GLY A 380 2.73 8.51 -16.22
N MET A 381 3.93 8.20 -15.75
CA MET A 381 5.09 8.03 -16.60
C MET A 381 5.91 6.82 -16.17
N THR A 382 6.66 6.22 -17.09
CA THR A 382 7.70 5.25 -16.76
C THR A 382 8.89 5.94 -16.12
N LYS A 383 9.64 5.25 -15.26
CA LYS A 383 10.78 5.85 -14.56
C LYS A 383 11.85 4.81 -14.23
N ASP A 384 13.13 5.28 -14.17
CA ASP A 384 14.29 4.57 -13.63
C ASP A 384 14.52 3.16 -14.24
N GLY A 385 14.30 3.02 -15.53
CA GLY A 385 14.47 1.77 -16.27
C GLY A 385 13.34 1.54 -17.27
N THR A 386 13.37 2.27 -18.37
CA THR A 386 12.53 2.06 -19.54
C THR A 386 13.40 1.60 -20.70
N PHE A 387 13.11 0.44 -21.29
CA PHE A 387 13.95 -0.14 -22.32
C PHE A 387 13.12 -0.65 -23.51
N LEU A 388 13.69 -0.55 -24.71
CA LEU A 388 13.13 -1.17 -25.88
C LEU A 388 13.43 -2.67 -25.88
N ILE A 389 12.44 -3.45 -26.22
CA ILE A 389 12.57 -4.89 -26.52
C ILE A 389 12.48 -5.04 -28.04
N GLU A 390 13.46 -5.69 -28.66
CA GLU A 390 13.46 -6.07 -30.06
C GLU A 390 13.93 -7.53 -30.18
N ASP A 391 13.21 -8.32 -30.95
CA ASP A 391 13.50 -9.74 -31.22
C ASP A 391 13.77 -10.54 -29.93
N GLY A 392 12.96 -10.34 -28.91
CA GLY A 392 13.03 -11.06 -27.64
C GLY A 392 14.18 -10.65 -26.73
N LYS A 393 14.78 -9.47 -26.93
CA LYS A 393 15.92 -8.97 -26.15
C LYS A 393 15.74 -7.49 -25.78
N ILE A 394 16.19 -7.11 -24.59
CA ILE A 394 16.37 -5.70 -24.23
C ILE A 394 17.55 -5.16 -25.02
N THR A 395 17.32 -4.11 -25.83
CA THR A 395 18.31 -3.58 -26.78
C THR A 395 18.86 -2.22 -26.41
N ARG A 396 18.02 -1.26 -26.02
CA ARG A 396 18.44 0.10 -25.72
C ARG A 396 17.54 0.79 -24.71
N PRO A 397 18.07 1.73 -23.92
CA PRO A 397 17.28 2.53 -23.00
C PRO A 397 16.43 3.55 -23.74
N LEU A 398 15.27 3.82 -23.18
CA LEU A 398 14.33 4.83 -23.66
C LEU A 398 14.16 5.96 -22.65
N ARG A 399 13.88 7.17 -23.15
CA ARG A 399 13.38 8.26 -22.31
C ARG A 399 12.09 7.82 -21.63
N ASN A 400 11.82 8.38 -20.46
CA ASN A 400 10.58 8.10 -19.76
C ASN A 400 9.37 8.42 -20.64
N LEU A 401 8.38 7.57 -20.62
CA LEU A 401 7.20 7.64 -21.48
C LEU A 401 5.97 7.99 -20.68
N ARG A 402 5.16 8.93 -21.16
CA ARG A 402 3.85 9.23 -20.58
C ARG A 402 2.80 8.26 -21.08
N PHE A 403 1.89 7.92 -20.21
CA PHE A 403 0.71 7.13 -20.53
C PHE A 403 -0.54 7.68 -19.86
N THR A 404 -1.69 7.39 -20.47
CA THR A 404 -3.02 7.53 -19.85
C THR A 404 -3.83 6.38 -20.40
N ASP A 405 -4.22 5.45 -19.53
CA ASP A 405 -4.96 4.25 -19.93
C ASP A 405 -5.87 3.76 -18.80
N SER A 406 -6.77 2.86 -19.09
CA SER A 406 -7.56 2.16 -18.08
C SER A 406 -6.75 1.02 -17.47
N ILE A 407 -6.80 0.88 -16.13
CA ILE A 407 -6.16 -0.25 -15.46
C ILE A 407 -6.87 -1.56 -15.86
N LEU A 408 -8.19 -1.61 -15.74
CA LEU A 408 -8.96 -2.86 -15.95
C LEU A 408 -9.27 -3.11 -17.41
N ASP A 409 -9.85 -2.12 -18.13
CA ASP A 409 -10.30 -2.30 -19.52
C ASP A 409 -9.16 -2.10 -20.55
N GLY A 410 -8.03 -1.50 -20.12
CA GLY A 410 -6.84 -1.25 -20.93
C GLY A 410 -5.69 -2.21 -20.58
N LEU A 411 -4.93 -1.87 -19.56
CA LEU A 411 -3.70 -2.57 -19.15
C LEU A 411 -3.96 -4.04 -18.79
N PHE A 412 -4.82 -4.29 -17.79
CA PHE A 412 -5.04 -5.65 -17.28
C PHE A 412 -5.92 -6.49 -18.21
N ALA A 413 -6.77 -5.89 -19.03
CA ALA A 413 -7.53 -6.62 -20.06
C ALA A 413 -6.61 -7.26 -21.11
N LYS A 414 -5.43 -6.71 -21.30
CA LYS A 414 -4.44 -7.14 -22.30
C LYS A 414 -3.30 -7.98 -21.71
N VAL A 415 -3.45 -8.45 -20.48
CA VAL A 415 -2.46 -9.34 -19.84
C VAL A 415 -2.45 -10.67 -20.55
N THR A 416 -1.28 -11.09 -21.01
CA THR A 416 -1.03 -12.35 -21.74
C THR A 416 -0.11 -13.30 -20.97
N ALA A 417 0.70 -12.80 -20.02
CA ALA A 417 1.52 -13.62 -19.14
C ALA A 417 1.71 -12.92 -17.79
N ILE A 418 1.85 -13.71 -16.73
CA ILE A 418 2.09 -13.27 -15.36
C ILE A 418 3.25 -14.08 -14.81
N SER A 419 4.16 -13.43 -14.06
CA SER A 419 5.31 -14.12 -13.51
C SER A 419 4.95 -15.05 -12.34
N ARG A 420 5.71 -16.13 -12.20
CA ARG A 420 5.61 -17.02 -11.03
C ARG A 420 6.20 -16.39 -9.77
N GLN A 421 7.15 -15.49 -9.92
CA GLN A 421 7.73 -14.73 -8.82
C GLN A 421 6.90 -13.47 -8.57
N THR A 422 6.69 -13.17 -7.28
CA THR A 422 6.03 -11.95 -6.82
C THR A 422 6.97 -11.20 -5.89
N GLU A 423 6.87 -9.89 -5.87
CA GLU A 423 7.58 -9.04 -4.92
C GLU A 423 6.59 -8.25 -4.06
N LEU A 424 7.02 -7.88 -2.85
CA LEU A 424 6.29 -6.97 -1.99
C LEU A 424 6.79 -5.54 -2.25
N SER A 425 5.88 -4.68 -2.62
CA SER A 425 6.13 -3.27 -2.87
C SER A 425 5.57 -2.42 -1.73
N PRO A 426 6.36 -1.50 -1.15
CA PRO A 426 5.84 -0.51 -0.24
C PRO A 426 4.91 0.43 -0.99
N THR A 427 3.81 0.83 -0.36
CA THR A 427 2.90 1.82 -0.93
C THR A 427 3.11 3.18 -0.26
N GLY A 428 2.51 4.23 -0.84
CA GLY A 428 2.44 5.54 -0.18
C GLY A 428 1.48 5.59 1.01
N ILE A 429 0.73 4.50 1.26
CA ILE A 429 -0.25 4.40 2.33
C ILE A 429 0.39 3.71 3.52
N SER A 430 0.29 4.32 4.71
CA SER A 430 0.74 3.67 5.94
C SER A 430 0.05 2.31 6.10
N MET A 431 0.82 1.29 6.48
CA MET A 431 0.37 -0.08 6.72
C MET A 431 0.02 -0.90 5.46
N ALA A 432 -0.07 -0.30 4.28
CA ALA A 432 -0.38 -1.03 3.05
C ALA A 432 0.92 -1.50 2.36
N ILE A 433 1.05 -2.79 2.18
CA ILE A 433 2.09 -3.45 1.39
C ILE A 433 1.40 -4.35 0.39
N TYR A 434 1.71 -4.20 -0.89
CA TYR A 434 1.07 -4.95 -1.96
C TYR A 434 2.00 -5.99 -2.55
N ARG A 435 1.45 -7.16 -2.83
CA ARG A 435 2.16 -8.24 -3.51
C ARG A 435 1.81 -8.24 -4.98
N ALA A 436 2.80 -8.06 -5.84
CA ALA A 436 2.61 -8.03 -7.27
C ALA A 436 3.59 -8.96 -7.99
N PRO A 437 3.14 -9.64 -9.06
CA PRO A 437 4.00 -10.29 -10.05
C PRO A 437 4.44 -9.26 -11.11
N ALA A 438 5.39 -9.63 -11.97
CA ALA A 438 5.57 -8.98 -13.26
C ALA A 438 4.45 -9.43 -14.23
N VAL A 439 4.07 -8.56 -15.17
CA VAL A 439 3.08 -8.90 -16.19
C VAL A 439 3.54 -8.53 -17.59
N ARG A 440 3.18 -9.36 -18.59
CA ARG A 440 3.21 -9.01 -20.00
C ARG A 440 1.81 -8.57 -20.41
N ALA A 441 1.71 -7.35 -20.96
CA ALA A 441 0.45 -6.74 -21.35
C ALA A 441 0.64 -5.82 -22.57
N ARG A 442 -0.31 -4.93 -22.83
CA ARG A 442 -0.16 -3.81 -23.75
C ARG A 442 -0.50 -2.52 -23.06
N LEU A 443 0.26 -1.47 -23.36
CA LEU A 443 0.06 -0.13 -22.83
C LEU A 443 0.27 0.91 -23.93
N ARG A 444 -0.57 1.95 -23.92
CA ARG A 444 -0.47 3.06 -24.87
C ARG A 444 0.33 4.22 -24.27
N PHE A 445 1.40 4.58 -24.95
CA PHE A 445 2.21 5.74 -24.60
C PHE A 445 1.88 6.94 -25.49
N THR A 446 1.83 8.13 -24.89
CA THR A 446 1.43 9.38 -25.55
C THR A 446 2.62 10.23 -25.96
N GLY A 447 3.83 9.89 -25.55
CA GLY A 447 5.08 10.55 -25.89
C GLY A 447 6.13 10.43 -24.81
N SER A 448 7.34 10.90 -25.12
CA SER A 448 8.43 11.02 -24.14
C SER A 448 8.20 12.18 -23.20
N THR A 449 8.75 12.08 -21.99
CA THR A 449 8.86 13.23 -21.07
C THR A 449 10.16 13.97 -21.35
N VAL A 450 10.12 15.27 -21.31
CA VAL A 450 11.31 16.14 -21.41
C VAL A 450 12.11 16.07 -20.12
#